data_71ca199ea74aaee82cf2a1d5d83f3451
#
_entry.id   71ca199ea74aaee82cf2a1d5d83f3451
#
_cell.length_a   1.000
_cell.length_b   1.000
_cell.length_c   1.000
_cell.angle_alpha   90.00
_cell.angle_beta   90.00
_cell.angle_gamma   90.00
#
_symmetry.space_group_name_H-M   'P 1'
#
loop_
_entity.id
_entity.type
_entity.pdbx_description
1 polymer ?
#
loop_
_entity_poly.entity_id
_entity_poly.type
_entity_poly.pdbx_seq_one_letter_code
_entity_poly.pdbx_strand_id
1 'polypeptide(L)'
;MSKPFLRVRTIAKKELVEFVRDWRTILAILVIPLLMFPLLFILFPLLLASEAAELEAIEVDVVVQSDSIPDDLGLLFQNATLNIVYESLPELEFLSIPDGDQERLRNGSVDVILRLQMNETILEYAVLYLSTSEQSLEARSRTFDVLGEWEQNETVRRIDAAGLDANQTLDPLRWNGDISQSDVATQGEQAGMALSLFIPLVLAVWTFSSAIQPSIDMTAGERERGTLEALLGLPCSRMELLMGKWLAVATITGIGVLLQVAGLLFAIGYLATSDIISAPSVSLTALAFLCLAVLLFAIMVVAFELALAMRSHSVKEAGSILGPAVLIILFPALFTQVINLDGIETFWFAIPVVNVLLALRELLMNRIVYTHVAVWLLSSTLYALAAAYYAARQFKREDIVTSLS
;
A
#
# COMPACT_ATOMS: atom_id res chain seq x y z
N MET A 1 39.62 -23.47 9.98
CA MET A 1 38.64 -22.47 10.46
C MET A 1 39.08 -22.00 11.87
N SER A 2 39.13 -20.70 12.09
CA SER A 2 39.53 -20.20 13.41
C SER A 2 38.50 -20.56 14.47
N LYS A 3 38.93 -20.90 15.69
CA LYS A 3 38.05 -21.27 16.82
C LYS A 3 36.91 -20.27 17.09
N PRO A 4 37.06 -18.93 16.93
CA PRO A 4 35.95 -17.98 17.14
C PRO A 4 34.82 -18.13 16.13
N PHE A 5 35.09 -18.33 14.85
CA PHE A 5 34.05 -18.53 13.83
C PHE A 5 33.19 -19.77 14.08
N LEU A 6 33.78 -20.87 14.54
CA LEU A 6 33.08 -22.08 14.89
C LEU A 6 32.11 -21.86 16.06
N ARG A 7 32.50 -21.08 17.08
CA ARG A 7 31.65 -20.73 18.23
C ARG A 7 30.45 -19.90 17.79
N VAL A 8 30.67 -18.83 17.01
CA VAL A 8 29.60 -17.98 16.47
C VAL A 8 28.56 -18.83 15.69
N ARG A 9 29.05 -19.73 14.80
CA ARG A 9 28.19 -20.64 14.06
C ARG A 9 27.40 -21.58 14.96
N THR A 10 28.02 -22.11 16.03
CA THR A 10 27.34 -23.02 16.96
C THR A 10 26.25 -22.30 17.74
N ILE A 11 26.51 -21.08 18.21
CA ILE A 11 25.52 -20.24 18.87
C ILE A 11 24.37 -19.93 17.92
N ALA A 12 24.66 -19.45 16.71
CA ALA A 12 23.64 -19.16 15.71
C ALA A 12 22.77 -20.38 15.40
N LYS A 13 23.39 -21.55 15.25
CA LYS A 13 22.63 -22.80 15.02
C LYS A 13 21.71 -23.16 16.17
N LYS A 14 22.16 -22.98 17.42
CA LYS A 14 21.33 -23.23 18.62
C LYS A 14 20.12 -22.32 18.61
N GLU A 15 20.31 -21.02 18.39
CA GLU A 15 19.22 -20.03 18.37
C GLU A 15 18.24 -20.31 17.22
N LEU A 16 18.74 -20.63 16.02
CA LEU A 16 17.89 -21.02 14.88
C LEU A 16 17.04 -22.26 15.17
N VAL A 17 17.58 -23.25 15.86
CA VAL A 17 16.82 -24.45 16.25
C VAL A 17 15.72 -24.10 17.26
N GLU A 18 15.96 -23.16 18.16
CA GLU A 18 14.95 -22.67 19.11
C GLU A 18 13.81 -21.97 18.34
N PHE A 19 14.11 -21.10 17.39
CA PHE A 19 13.10 -20.46 16.53
C PHE A 19 12.26 -21.47 15.74
N VAL A 20 12.89 -22.48 15.14
CA VAL A 20 12.19 -23.50 14.35
C VAL A 20 11.25 -24.35 15.23
N ARG A 21 11.50 -24.45 16.52
CA ARG A 21 10.62 -25.16 17.45
C ARG A 21 9.43 -24.34 17.92
N ASP A 22 9.51 -23.02 17.80
CA ASP A 22 8.38 -22.13 18.10
C ASP A 22 7.54 -21.88 16.86
N TRP A 23 6.44 -22.64 16.72
CA TRP A 23 5.54 -22.55 15.59
C TRP A 23 4.88 -21.17 15.45
N ARG A 24 4.71 -20.41 16.56
CA ARG A 24 4.12 -19.07 16.56
C ARG A 24 5.07 -18.09 15.89
N THR A 25 6.33 -18.17 16.22
CA THR A 25 7.40 -17.37 15.60
C THR A 25 7.54 -17.70 14.11
N ILE A 26 7.48 -18.99 13.74
CA ILE A 26 7.48 -19.41 12.32
C ILE A 26 6.27 -18.84 11.60
N LEU A 27 5.08 -18.97 12.15
CA LEU A 27 3.86 -18.43 11.54
C LEU A 27 4.00 -16.92 11.29
N ALA A 28 4.42 -16.16 12.32
CA ALA A 28 4.53 -14.71 12.24
C ALA A 28 5.60 -14.23 11.26
N ILE A 29 6.76 -14.90 11.20
CA ILE A 29 7.91 -14.41 10.43
C ILE A 29 7.99 -14.99 9.02
N LEU A 30 7.50 -16.21 8.80
CA LEU A 30 7.62 -16.90 7.52
C LEU A 30 6.28 -17.02 6.78
N VAL A 31 5.21 -17.45 7.45
CA VAL A 31 3.93 -17.75 6.79
C VAL A 31 3.14 -16.47 6.49
N ILE A 32 3.00 -15.59 7.48
CA ILE A 32 2.25 -14.33 7.30
C ILE A 32 2.88 -13.46 6.19
N PRO A 33 4.23 -13.21 6.15
CA PRO A 33 4.84 -12.46 5.08
C PRO A 33 4.64 -13.08 3.69
N LEU A 34 4.75 -14.41 3.59
CA LEU A 34 4.52 -15.13 2.34
C LEU A 34 3.11 -14.93 1.80
N LEU A 35 2.11 -14.96 2.69
CA LEU A 35 0.70 -14.84 2.31
C LEU A 35 0.22 -13.40 2.17
N MET A 36 0.92 -12.43 2.75
CA MET A 36 0.48 -11.04 2.82
C MET A 36 0.21 -10.42 1.44
N PHE A 37 1.13 -10.54 0.49
CA PHE A 37 0.93 -10.01 -0.85
C PHE A 37 -0.13 -10.77 -1.66
N PRO A 38 -0.18 -12.13 -1.66
CA PRO A 38 -1.30 -12.84 -2.25
C PRO A 38 -2.66 -12.42 -1.68
N LEU A 39 -2.79 -12.27 -0.36
CA LEU A 39 -4.03 -11.80 0.25
C LEU A 39 -4.38 -10.38 -0.18
N LEU A 40 -3.40 -9.47 -0.19
CA LEU A 40 -3.62 -8.07 -0.53
C LEU A 40 -3.96 -7.89 -2.02
N PHE A 41 -3.22 -8.53 -2.92
CA PHE A 41 -3.36 -8.29 -4.36
C PHE A 41 -4.39 -9.21 -5.04
N ILE A 42 -4.78 -10.32 -4.43
CA ILE A 42 -5.77 -11.23 -5.00
C ILE A 42 -7.12 -11.03 -4.30
N LEU A 43 -7.15 -11.08 -2.98
CA LEU A 43 -8.39 -11.03 -2.22
C LEU A 43 -9.01 -9.62 -2.23
N PHE A 44 -8.20 -8.56 -2.07
CA PHE A 44 -8.72 -7.19 -2.00
C PHE A 44 -9.39 -6.71 -3.30
N PRO A 45 -8.80 -6.88 -4.51
CA PRO A 45 -9.50 -6.59 -5.76
C PRO A 45 -10.76 -7.43 -5.98
N LEU A 46 -10.74 -8.71 -5.55
CA LEU A 46 -11.91 -9.57 -5.64
C LEU A 46 -13.07 -9.07 -4.77
N LEU A 47 -12.76 -8.62 -3.55
CA LEU A 47 -13.76 -8.02 -2.65
C LEU A 47 -14.31 -6.71 -3.23
N LEU A 48 -13.44 -5.83 -3.75
CA LEU A 48 -13.88 -4.59 -4.40
C LEU A 48 -14.76 -4.86 -5.61
N ALA A 49 -14.42 -5.86 -6.43
CA ALA A 49 -15.23 -6.23 -7.57
C ALA A 49 -16.59 -6.80 -7.16
N SER A 50 -16.67 -7.55 -6.05
CA SER A 50 -17.95 -8.04 -5.53
C SER A 50 -18.81 -6.90 -4.98
N GLU A 51 -18.24 -5.93 -4.27
CA GLU A 51 -18.95 -4.74 -3.79
C GLU A 51 -19.44 -3.87 -4.95
N ALA A 52 -18.61 -3.66 -5.97
CA ALA A 52 -19.02 -2.91 -7.17
C ALA A 52 -20.19 -3.59 -7.90
N ALA A 53 -20.15 -4.93 -8.04
CA ALA A 53 -21.25 -5.68 -8.65
C ALA A 53 -22.54 -5.65 -7.80
N GLU A 54 -22.42 -5.64 -6.47
CA GLU A 54 -23.57 -5.45 -5.58
C GLU A 54 -24.16 -4.05 -5.72
N LEU A 55 -23.33 -3.01 -5.81
CA LEU A 55 -23.79 -1.63 -6.03
C LEU A 55 -24.51 -1.48 -7.38
N GLU A 56 -23.97 -2.07 -8.45
CA GLU A 56 -24.63 -2.06 -9.76
C GLU A 56 -26.01 -2.77 -9.76
N ALA A 57 -26.19 -3.78 -8.91
CA ALA A 57 -27.43 -4.55 -8.80
C ALA A 57 -28.46 -3.90 -7.87
N ILE A 58 -28.11 -2.88 -7.10
CA ILE A 58 -29.03 -2.19 -6.18
C ILE A 58 -30.09 -1.43 -6.98
N GLU A 59 -31.36 -1.64 -6.62
CA GLU A 59 -32.45 -0.77 -7.05
C GLU A 59 -32.34 0.56 -6.28
N VAL A 60 -32.29 1.67 -7.01
CA VAL A 60 -32.17 3.00 -6.43
C VAL A 60 -33.45 3.80 -6.69
N ASP A 61 -33.93 4.45 -5.64
CA ASP A 61 -35.16 5.23 -5.65
C ASP A 61 -34.88 6.71 -5.94
N VAL A 62 -35.38 7.20 -7.08
CA VAL A 62 -35.19 8.58 -7.53
C VAL A 62 -36.55 9.30 -7.60
N VAL A 63 -36.68 10.40 -6.92
CA VAL A 63 -37.86 11.28 -7.07
C VAL A 63 -37.52 12.40 -8.03
N VAL A 64 -38.31 12.52 -9.12
CA VAL A 64 -38.16 13.60 -10.08
C VAL A 64 -39.26 14.63 -9.81
N GLN A 65 -38.87 15.78 -9.29
CA GLN A 65 -39.76 16.94 -9.02
C GLN A 65 -39.75 17.88 -10.25
N SER A 66 -40.81 17.89 -11.02
CA SER A 66 -40.93 18.74 -12.23
C SER A 66 -42.36 18.94 -12.61
N ASP A 67 -42.69 20.13 -13.15
CA ASP A 67 -43.99 20.41 -13.73
C ASP A 67 -44.11 19.93 -15.19
N SER A 68 -42.99 19.81 -15.89
CA SER A 68 -42.94 19.29 -17.26
C SER A 68 -41.55 18.67 -17.53
N ILE A 69 -41.53 17.49 -18.13
CA ILE A 69 -40.31 16.77 -18.50
C ILE A 69 -40.34 16.59 -20.02
N PRO A 70 -39.21 16.86 -20.74
CA PRO A 70 -39.12 16.52 -22.16
C PRO A 70 -39.39 15.04 -22.40
N ASP A 71 -40.16 14.70 -23.44
CA ASP A 71 -40.58 13.33 -23.71
C ASP A 71 -39.39 12.37 -23.92
N ASP A 72 -38.36 12.86 -24.60
CA ASP A 72 -37.09 12.15 -24.83
C ASP A 72 -36.32 11.87 -23.56
N LEU A 73 -36.25 12.82 -22.61
CA LEU A 73 -35.67 12.60 -21.28
C LEU A 73 -36.50 11.60 -20.47
N GLY A 74 -37.83 11.68 -20.55
CA GLY A 74 -38.70 10.72 -19.90
C GLY A 74 -38.48 9.29 -20.40
N LEU A 75 -38.24 9.10 -21.69
CA LEU A 75 -37.88 7.81 -22.27
C LEU A 75 -36.54 7.27 -21.79
N LEU A 76 -35.51 8.13 -21.64
CA LEU A 76 -34.21 7.74 -21.08
C LEU A 76 -34.35 7.28 -19.63
N PHE A 77 -35.13 8.00 -18.83
CA PHE A 77 -35.42 7.60 -17.45
C PHE A 77 -36.13 6.25 -17.35
N GLN A 78 -37.06 5.93 -18.27
CA GLN A 78 -37.74 4.63 -18.28
C GLN A 78 -36.82 3.47 -18.65
N ASN A 79 -35.76 3.73 -19.42
CA ASN A 79 -34.80 2.72 -19.85
C ASN A 79 -33.62 2.57 -18.83
N ALA A 80 -33.49 3.51 -17.91
CA ALA A 80 -32.46 3.47 -16.88
C ALA A 80 -32.81 2.48 -15.75
N THR A 81 -31.81 1.94 -15.09
CA THR A 81 -31.99 1.07 -13.92
C THR A 81 -32.26 1.91 -12.65
N LEU A 82 -33.34 2.73 -12.74
CA LEU A 82 -33.78 3.65 -11.72
C LEU A 82 -35.27 3.40 -11.40
N ASN A 83 -35.58 3.38 -10.10
CA ASN A 83 -36.98 3.34 -9.68
C ASN A 83 -37.46 4.80 -9.50
N ILE A 84 -38.22 5.31 -10.45
CA ILE A 84 -38.54 6.73 -10.55
C ILE A 84 -39.97 7.01 -10.13
N VAL A 85 -40.11 7.98 -9.22
CA VAL A 85 -41.38 8.56 -8.80
C VAL A 85 -41.42 10.02 -9.22
N TYR A 86 -42.50 10.40 -9.95
CA TYR A 86 -42.67 11.79 -10.38
C TYR A 86 -43.55 12.57 -9.40
N GLU A 87 -43.08 13.76 -9.02
CA GLU A 87 -43.79 14.72 -8.15
C GLU A 87 -43.82 16.09 -8.81
N SER A 88 -44.80 16.95 -8.43
CA SER A 88 -44.81 18.35 -8.85
C SER A 88 -43.67 19.12 -8.21
N LEU A 89 -43.14 20.13 -8.91
CA LEU A 89 -42.10 21.02 -8.35
C LEU A 89 -42.65 21.80 -7.15
N PRO A 90 -41.97 21.80 -6.00
CA PRO A 90 -42.43 22.58 -4.84
C PRO A 90 -42.35 24.08 -5.11
N GLU A 91 -43.35 24.84 -4.63
CA GLU A 91 -43.37 26.31 -4.69
C GLU A 91 -42.31 26.96 -3.72
N LEU A 92 -41.06 26.68 -3.94
CA LEU A 92 -39.91 27.10 -3.12
C LEU A 92 -38.78 27.59 -4.01
N GLU A 93 -37.81 28.27 -3.43
CA GLU A 93 -36.55 28.52 -4.15
C GLU A 93 -35.96 27.22 -4.67
N PHE A 94 -35.57 27.17 -5.94
CA PHE A 94 -35.15 25.95 -6.67
C PHE A 94 -34.07 25.14 -5.96
N LEU A 95 -33.14 25.84 -5.27
CA LEU A 95 -32.05 25.21 -4.50
C LEU A 95 -32.36 25.03 -3.01
N SER A 96 -33.53 25.47 -2.52
CA SER A 96 -33.90 25.29 -1.11
C SER A 96 -34.15 23.79 -0.82
N ILE A 97 -33.72 23.32 0.34
CA ILE A 97 -33.95 21.93 0.77
C ILE A 97 -34.99 21.95 1.89
N PRO A 98 -36.28 21.60 1.59
CA PRO A 98 -37.30 21.49 2.60
C PRO A 98 -36.97 20.42 3.64
N ASP A 99 -37.41 20.61 4.88
CA ASP A 99 -37.18 19.63 5.97
C ASP A 99 -37.71 18.25 5.60
N GLY A 100 -38.84 18.14 4.87
CA GLY A 100 -39.40 16.90 4.40
C GLY A 100 -38.52 16.15 3.41
N ASP A 101 -37.91 16.84 2.45
CA ASP A 101 -36.98 16.24 1.48
C ASP A 101 -35.67 15.82 2.18
N GLN A 102 -35.21 16.62 3.12
CA GLN A 102 -34.04 16.28 3.92
C GLN A 102 -34.27 15.04 4.79
N GLU A 103 -35.44 14.89 5.37
CA GLU A 103 -35.81 13.72 6.16
C GLU A 103 -35.93 12.47 5.31
N ARG A 104 -36.53 12.56 4.11
CA ARG A 104 -36.65 11.44 3.13
C ARG A 104 -35.28 10.91 2.71
N LEU A 105 -34.32 11.78 2.43
CA LEU A 105 -32.96 11.40 2.07
C LEU A 105 -32.21 10.81 3.29
N ARG A 106 -32.41 11.33 4.49
CA ARG A 106 -31.73 10.84 5.70
C ARG A 106 -32.26 9.50 6.20
N ASN A 107 -33.54 9.25 6.07
CA ASN A 107 -34.14 7.97 6.49
C ASN A 107 -34.08 6.88 5.40
N GLY A 108 -33.50 7.19 4.22
CA GLY A 108 -33.33 6.24 3.13
C GLY A 108 -34.63 5.86 2.42
N SER A 109 -35.70 6.64 2.55
CA SER A 109 -36.94 6.41 1.79
C SER A 109 -36.85 6.87 0.33
N VAL A 110 -35.83 7.65 0.01
CA VAL A 110 -35.47 8.12 -1.34
C VAL A 110 -33.96 8.30 -1.36
N ASP A 111 -33.31 7.88 -2.43
CA ASP A 111 -31.87 7.97 -2.59
C ASP A 111 -31.46 9.31 -3.22
N VAL A 112 -32.23 9.81 -4.19
CA VAL A 112 -31.99 11.08 -4.88
C VAL A 112 -33.28 11.80 -5.14
N ILE A 113 -33.26 13.13 -5.00
CA ILE A 113 -34.34 14.01 -5.47
C ILE A 113 -33.75 14.89 -6.57
N LEU A 114 -34.26 14.68 -7.79
CA LEU A 114 -33.93 15.46 -8.98
C LEU A 114 -35.00 16.50 -9.22
N ARG A 115 -34.66 17.77 -9.22
CA ARG A 115 -35.53 18.87 -9.62
C ARG A 115 -35.21 19.30 -11.03
N LEU A 116 -36.25 19.45 -11.85
CA LEU A 116 -36.13 19.90 -13.23
C LEU A 116 -37.10 21.07 -13.48
N GLN A 117 -36.59 22.13 -14.06
CA GLN A 117 -37.36 23.30 -14.44
C GLN A 117 -36.99 23.76 -15.84
N MET A 118 -37.96 23.93 -16.72
CA MET A 118 -37.71 24.49 -18.02
C MET A 118 -37.70 26.04 -17.92
N ASN A 119 -36.58 26.62 -18.26
CA ASN A 119 -36.39 28.07 -18.33
C ASN A 119 -36.12 28.47 -19.79
N GLU A 120 -37.15 28.99 -20.47
CA GLU A 120 -37.13 29.26 -21.91
C GLU A 120 -36.79 28.02 -22.74
N THR A 121 -35.52 27.87 -23.14
CA THR A 121 -34.97 26.74 -23.93
C THR A 121 -33.98 25.89 -23.17
N ILE A 122 -33.68 26.25 -21.93
CA ILE A 122 -32.70 25.56 -21.10
C ILE A 122 -33.43 24.76 -20.01
N LEU A 123 -33.08 23.50 -19.85
CA LEU A 123 -33.52 22.68 -18.74
C LEU A 123 -32.55 22.90 -17.56
N GLU A 124 -33.02 23.61 -16.54
CA GLU A 124 -32.29 23.77 -15.28
C GLU A 124 -32.56 22.56 -14.40
N TYR A 125 -31.51 22.08 -13.71
CA TYR A 125 -31.66 20.96 -12.79
C TYR A 125 -30.94 21.18 -11.47
N ALA A 126 -31.45 20.56 -10.41
CA ALA A 126 -30.78 20.45 -9.12
C ALA A 126 -30.91 19.00 -8.61
N VAL A 127 -29.82 18.49 -8.03
CA VAL A 127 -29.79 17.13 -7.50
C VAL A 127 -29.51 17.20 -6.00
N LEU A 128 -30.46 16.71 -5.22
CA LEU A 128 -30.34 16.58 -3.77
C LEU A 128 -30.01 15.13 -3.43
N TYR A 129 -28.97 14.91 -2.64
CA TYR A 129 -28.49 13.59 -2.30
C TYR A 129 -27.79 13.60 -0.93
N LEU A 130 -27.59 12.41 -0.35
CA LEU A 130 -26.90 12.23 0.92
C LEU A 130 -25.48 11.66 0.66
N SER A 131 -24.46 12.51 0.77
CA SER A 131 -23.06 12.14 0.48
C SER A 131 -22.46 11.06 1.41
N THR A 132 -23.15 10.70 2.50
CA THR A 132 -22.75 9.66 3.44
C THR A 132 -23.46 8.32 3.20
N SER A 133 -24.33 8.22 2.19
CA SER A 133 -25.01 7.00 1.76
C SER A 133 -24.45 6.54 0.41
N GLU A 134 -23.97 5.30 0.33
CA GLU A 134 -23.46 4.70 -0.90
C GLU A 134 -24.58 4.55 -1.96
N GLN A 135 -25.77 4.16 -1.53
CA GLN A 135 -26.94 4.07 -2.42
C GLN A 135 -27.30 5.43 -3.02
N SER A 136 -27.27 6.49 -2.19
CA SER A 136 -27.56 7.84 -2.67
C SER A 136 -26.47 8.38 -3.62
N LEU A 137 -25.21 8.00 -3.42
CA LEU A 137 -24.11 8.33 -4.33
C LEU A 137 -24.24 7.61 -5.67
N GLU A 138 -24.63 6.33 -5.63
CA GLU A 138 -24.87 5.52 -6.84
C GLU A 138 -26.10 6.05 -7.61
N ALA A 139 -27.21 6.33 -6.91
CA ALA A 139 -28.39 6.94 -7.51
C ALA A 139 -28.08 8.27 -8.19
N ARG A 140 -27.27 9.10 -7.55
CA ARG A 140 -26.77 10.34 -8.12
C ARG A 140 -25.96 10.11 -9.39
N SER A 141 -25.03 9.16 -9.37
CA SER A 141 -24.18 8.82 -10.54
C SER A 141 -25.05 8.44 -11.73
N ARG A 142 -25.94 7.47 -11.54
CA ARG A 142 -26.85 7.03 -12.59
C ARG A 142 -27.78 8.14 -13.09
N THR A 143 -28.22 9.02 -12.20
CA THR A 143 -29.04 10.19 -12.57
C THR A 143 -28.24 11.14 -13.48
N PHE A 144 -26.97 11.39 -13.15
CA PHE A 144 -26.10 12.22 -13.98
C PHE A 144 -25.78 11.59 -15.33
N ASP A 145 -25.65 10.26 -15.40
CA ASP A 145 -25.44 9.55 -16.67
C ASP A 145 -26.62 9.75 -17.61
N VAL A 146 -27.86 9.62 -17.10
CA VAL A 146 -29.08 9.87 -17.88
C VAL A 146 -29.17 11.34 -18.34
N LEU A 147 -28.90 12.29 -17.44
CA LEU A 147 -28.91 13.71 -17.79
C LEU A 147 -27.83 14.04 -18.82
N GLY A 148 -26.64 13.48 -18.68
CA GLY A 148 -25.53 13.67 -19.63
C GLY A 148 -25.81 13.10 -21.02
N GLU A 149 -26.45 11.92 -21.09
CA GLU A 149 -26.87 11.34 -22.34
C GLU A 149 -27.92 12.23 -23.03
N TRP A 150 -28.89 12.70 -22.27
CA TRP A 150 -29.90 13.63 -22.79
C TRP A 150 -29.28 14.95 -23.27
N GLU A 151 -28.41 15.56 -22.47
CA GLU A 151 -27.70 16.80 -22.82
C GLU A 151 -26.93 16.64 -24.14
N GLN A 152 -26.20 15.55 -24.29
CA GLN A 152 -25.46 15.27 -25.51
C GLN A 152 -26.38 15.14 -26.73
N ASN A 153 -27.43 14.37 -26.61
CA ASN A 153 -28.43 14.17 -27.70
C ASN A 153 -29.11 15.48 -28.07
N GLU A 154 -29.54 16.27 -27.09
CA GLU A 154 -30.19 17.55 -27.29
C GLU A 154 -29.24 18.60 -27.90
N THR A 155 -27.96 18.61 -27.47
CA THR A 155 -26.95 19.49 -28.03
C THR A 155 -26.68 19.20 -29.50
N VAL A 156 -26.53 17.93 -29.87
CA VAL A 156 -26.40 17.50 -31.28
C VAL A 156 -27.62 17.93 -32.10
N ARG A 157 -28.81 17.68 -31.57
CA ARG A 157 -30.09 18.05 -32.23
C ARG A 157 -30.18 19.57 -32.49
N ARG A 158 -29.79 20.40 -31.54
CA ARG A 158 -29.77 21.88 -31.66
C ARG A 158 -28.77 22.38 -32.70
N ILE A 159 -27.58 21.78 -32.73
CA ILE A 159 -26.55 22.10 -33.71
C ILE A 159 -26.96 21.76 -35.10
N ASP A 160 -27.54 20.55 -35.31
CA ASP A 160 -28.05 20.11 -36.60
C ASP A 160 -29.23 20.98 -37.08
N ALA A 161 -30.14 21.37 -36.15
CA ALA A 161 -31.22 22.30 -36.45
C ALA A 161 -30.76 23.69 -36.87
N ALA A 162 -29.59 24.11 -36.37
CA ALA A 162 -28.92 25.35 -36.78
C ALA A 162 -28.20 25.22 -38.14
N GLY A 163 -28.19 24.06 -38.78
CA GLY A 163 -27.54 23.80 -40.06
C GLY A 163 -26.00 23.67 -39.92
N LEU A 164 -25.52 23.39 -38.73
CA LEU A 164 -24.11 23.16 -38.45
C LEU A 164 -23.84 21.67 -38.31
N ASP A 165 -22.61 21.24 -38.62
CA ASP A 165 -22.15 19.86 -38.38
C ASP A 165 -21.75 19.71 -36.91
N ALA A 166 -22.45 18.85 -36.18
CA ALA A 166 -22.20 18.64 -34.76
C ALA A 166 -20.75 18.17 -34.47
N ASN A 167 -20.22 17.25 -35.28
CA ASN A 167 -18.86 16.74 -35.10
C ASN A 167 -17.77 17.79 -35.32
N GLN A 168 -18.01 18.75 -36.22
CA GLN A 168 -17.06 19.84 -36.47
C GLN A 168 -17.21 20.99 -35.48
N THR A 169 -18.42 21.15 -34.92
CA THR A 169 -18.75 22.25 -34.01
C THR A 169 -18.39 21.93 -32.56
N LEU A 170 -18.65 20.69 -32.11
CA LEU A 170 -18.38 20.25 -30.74
C LEU A 170 -16.92 19.85 -30.55
N ASP A 171 -16.32 19.22 -31.57
CA ASP A 171 -14.95 18.73 -31.52
C ASP A 171 -14.02 19.52 -32.48
N PRO A 172 -13.70 20.80 -32.19
CA PRO A 172 -12.78 21.60 -33.04
C PRO A 172 -11.34 21.04 -32.99
N LEU A 173 -11.03 20.20 -32.00
CA LEU A 173 -9.76 19.49 -31.87
C LEU A 173 -10.05 18.00 -31.81
N ARG A 174 -9.70 17.27 -32.86
CA ARG A 174 -9.83 15.80 -32.87
C ARG A 174 -8.46 15.17 -32.68
N TRP A 175 -8.37 14.26 -31.72
CA TRP A 175 -7.19 13.40 -31.62
C TRP A 175 -7.09 12.51 -32.85
N ASN A 176 -5.94 12.56 -33.54
CA ASN A 176 -5.74 11.74 -34.73
C ASN A 176 -5.05 10.42 -34.36
N GLY A 177 -5.86 9.44 -34.01
CA GLY A 177 -5.41 8.10 -33.62
C GLY A 177 -6.06 7.60 -32.33
N ASP A 178 -5.55 6.50 -31.82
CA ASP A 178 -5.94 5.94 -30.53
C ASP A 178 -5.04 6.50 -29.45
N ILE A 179 -5.62 7.08 -28.39
CA ILE A 179 -4.86 7.60 -27.22
C ILE A 179 -3.97 6.50 -26.60
N SER A 180 -4.44 5.25 -26.61
CA SER A 180 -3.67 4.11 -26.09
C SER A 180 -2.37 3.86 -26.87
N GLN A 181 -2.30 4.27 -28.14
CA GLN A 181 -1.10 4.14 -29.00
C GLN A 181 -0.09 5.28 -28.82
N SER A 182 -0.46 6.33 -28.10
CA SER A 182 0.42 7.47 -27.82
C SER A 182 1.30 7.26 -26.60
N ASP A 183 0.89 6.38 -25.71
CA ASP A 183 1.70 5.99 -24.57
C ASP A 183 2.77 4.99 -25.03
N VAL A 184 4.02 5.40 -24.97
CA VAL A 184 5.17 4.56 -25.34
C VAL A 184 5.58 3.62 -24.21
N ALA A 185 5.03 3.82 -22.99
CA ALA A 185 5.26 2.92 -21.88
C ALA A 185 4.48 1.61 -22.11
N THR A 186 5.16 0.50 -21.95
CA THR A 186 4.50 -0.81 -21.95
C THR A 186 3.59 -0.96 -20.73
N GLN A 187 2.56 -1.77 -20.85
CA GLN A 187 1.67 -2.07 -19.72
C GLN A 187 2.45 -2.62 -18.51
N GLY A 188 3.52 -3.39 -18.75
CA GLY A 188 4.41 -3.89 -17.70
C GLY A 188 5.21 -2.78 -17.00
N GLU A 189 5.60 -1.71 -17.71
CA GLU A 189 6.25 -0.54 -17.11
C GLU A 189 5.28 0.29 -16.28
N GLN A 190 4.05 0.46 -16.76
CA GLN A 190 2.98 1.12 -15.99
C GLN A 190 2.66 0.37 -14.71
N ALA A 191 2.53 -0.97 -14.78
CA ALA A 191 2.34 -1.82 -13.61
C ALA A 191 3.53 -1.71 -12.63
N GLY A 192 4.77 -1.73 -13.13
CA GLY A 192 5.98 -1.53 -12.33
C GLY A 192 5.99 -0.19 -11.61
N MET A 193 5.58 0.89 -12.28
CA MET A 193 5.46 2.21 -11.69
C MET A 193 4.42 2.22 -10.56
N ALA A 194 3.22 1.70 -10.78
CA ALA A 194 2.16 1.63 -9.77
C ALA A 194 2.61 0.83 -8.53
N LEU A 195 3.22 -0.34 -8.75
CA LEU A 195 3.73 -1.19 -7.67
C LEU A 195 4.90 -0.54 -6.91
N SER A 196 5.72 0.26 -7.59
CA SER A 196 6.87 0.95 -6.99
C SER A 196 6.47 1.95 -5.90
N LEU A 197 5.26 2.47 -5.94
CA LEU A 197 4.76 3.38 -4.92
C LEU A 197 4.39 2.67 -3.62
N PHE A 198 3.87 1.47 -3.68
CA PHE A 198 3.29 0.79 -2.52
C PHE A 198 4.19 -0.32 -1.93
N ILE A 199 4.80 -1.15 -2.78
CA ILE A 199 5.55 -2.32 -2.37
C ILE A 199 6.73 -2.00 -1.45
N PRO A 200 7.60 -0.97 -1.73
CA PRO A 200 8.73 -0.66 -0.87
C PRO A 200 8.33 -0.30 0.56
N LEU A 201 7.22 0.44 0.72
CA LEU A 201 6.66 0.78 2.03
C LEU A 201 6.30 -0.48 2.82
N VAL A 202 5.52 -1.38 2.20
CA VAL A 202 5.05 -2.60 2.85
C VAL A 202 6.22 -3.53 3.18
N LEU A 203 7.16 -3.72 2.24
CA LEU A 203 8.37 -4.51 2.46
C LEU A 203 9.19 -3.98 3.63
N ALA A 204 9.42 -2.68 3.70
CA ALA A 204 10.25 -2.09 4.73
C ALA A 204 9.61 -2.14 6.12
N VAL A 205 8.33 -1.77 6.24
CA VAL A 205 7.58 -1.80 7.50
C VAL A 205 7.47 -3.22 8.01
N TRP A 206 7.20 -4.19 7.13
CA TRP A 206 7.10 -5.58 7.53
C TRP A 206 8.45 -6.18 7.92
N THR A 207 9.53 -5.87 7.18
CA THR A 207 10.89 -6.29 7.53
C THR A 207 11.25 -5.87 8.94
N PHE A 208 10.95 -4.61 9.28
CA PHE A 208 11.14 -4.10 10.64
C PHE A 208 10.26 -4.85 11.65
N SER A 209 8.95 -4.90 11.40
CA SER A 209 8.00 -5.51 12.34
C SER A 209 8.28 -6.99 12.62
N SER A 210 8.73 -7.73 11.61
CA SER A 210 9.03 -9.18 11.75
C SER A 210 10.29 -9.46 12.58
N ALA A 211 11.23 -8.52 12.65
CA ALA A 211 12.44 -8.68 13.41
C ALA A 211 12.30 -8.28 14.91
N ILE A 212 11.22 -7.54 15.28
CA ILE A 212 10.98 -7.07 16.65
C ILE A 212 10.96 -8.23 17.65
N GLN A 213 10.07 -9.21 17.44
CA GLN A 213 9.88 -10.30 18.41
C GLN A 213 11.14 -11.14 18.60
N PRO A 214 11.83 -11.63 17.53
CA PRO A 214 13.09 -12.33 17.69
C PRO A 214 14.18 -11.52 18.39
N SER A 215 14.24 -10.22 18.11
CA SER A 215 15.23 -9.33 18.74
C SER A 215 14.97 -9.17 20.24
N ILE A 216 13.69 -9.08 20.64
CA ILE A 216 13.28 -9.03 22.05
C ILE A 216 13.59 -10.34 22.76
N ASP A 217 13.17 -11.48 22.18
CA ASP A 217 13.32 -12.80 22.82
C ASP A 217 14.78 -13.17 23.06
N MET A 218 15.68 -12.80 22.15
CA MET A 218 17.12 -13.06 22.27
C MET A 218 17.88 -12.08 23.17
N THR A 219 17.24 -11.03 23.65
CA THR A 219 17.90 -10.01 24.49
C THR A 219 17.18 -9.82 25.83
N ALA A 220 16.14 -8.99 25.84
CA ALA A 220 15.34 -8.73 27.04
C ALA A 220 14.65 -10.01 27.56
N GLY A 221 14.22 -10.91 26.69
CA GLY A 221 13.59 -12.18 27.06
C GLY A 221 14.55 -13.13 27.81
N GLU A 222 15.80 -13.22 27.38
CA GLU A 222 16.79 -14.02 28.11
C GLU A 222 17.17 -13.39 29.46
N ARG A 223 17.20 -12.07 29.53
CA ARG A 223 17.45 -11.35 30.79
C ARG A 223 16.32 -11.62 31.78
N GLU A 224 15.08 -11.47 31.35
CA GLU A 224 13.90 -11.69 32.19
C GLU A 224 13.80 -13.15 32.69
N ARG A 225 14.23 -14.12 31.86
CA ARG A 225 14.28 -15.56 32.22
C ARG A 225 15.51 -15.94 33.06
N GLY A 226 16.47 -15.02 33.28
CA GLY A 226 17.71 -15.29 34.03
C GLY A 226 18.72 -16.17 33.25
N THR A 227 18.44 -16.49 31.98
CA THR A 227 19.32 -17.35 31.17
C THR A 227 20.54 -16.62 30.63
N LEU A 228 20.50 -15.29 30.59
CA LEU A 228 21.60 -14.45 30.11
C LEU A 228 22.86 -14.65 30.97
N GLU A 229 22.74 -14.79 32.30
CA GLU A 229 23.86 -15.03 33.19
C GLU A 229 24.58 -16.35 32.90
N ALA A 230 23.79 -17.42 32.68
CA ALA A 230 24.34 -18.72 32.30
C ALA A 230 25.09 -18.66 30.96
N LEU A 231 24.58 -17.89 30.00
CA LEU A 231 25.23 -17.68 28.70
C LEU A 231 26.54 -16.87 28.83
N LEU A 232 26.60 -15.87 29.72
CA LEU A 232 27.81 -15.11 30.01
C LEU A 232 28.88 -15.90 30.75
N GLY A 233 28.51 -16.99 31.40
CA GLY A 233 29.45 -17.93 32.04
C GLY A 233 30.09 -18.92 31.03
N LEU A 234 29.67 -18.96 29.78
CA LEU A 234 30.27 -19.82 28.76
C LEU A 234 31.68 -19.36 28.37
N PRO A 235 32.59 -20.27 27.99
CA PRO A 235 33.95 -19.96 27.56
C PRO A 235 34.00 -19.35 26.15
N CYS A 236 33.22 -18.29 25.91
CA CYS A 236 33.17 -17.53 24.67
C CYS A 236 33.21 -16.03 24.97
N SER A 237 33.69 -15.24 24.01
CA SER A 237 33.68 -13.79 24.17
C SER A 237 32.23 -13.25 24.02
N ARG A 238 31.93 -12.13 24.71
CA ARG A 238 30.64 -11.43 24.57
C ARG A 238 30.35 -11.07 23.11
N MET A 239 31.37 -10.76 22.33
CA MET A 239 31.26 -10.48 20.91
C MET A 239 30.85 -11.72 20.11
N GLU A 240 31.42 -12.90 20.41
CA GLU A 240 31.04 -14.16 19.76
C GLU A 240 29.55 -14.51 20.04
N LEU A 241 29.11 -14.26 21.28
CA LEU A 241 27.71 -14.49 21.68
C LEU A 241 26.77 -13.54 20.91
N LEU A 242 27.08 -12.25 20.90
CA LEU A 242 26.26 -11.28 20.15
C LEU A 242 26.21 -11.56 18.65
N MET A 243 27.37 -11.85 18.05
CA MET A 243 27.44 -12.17 16.61
C MET A 243 26.66 -13.44 16.28
N GLY A 244 26.64 -14.44 17.17
CA GLY A 244 25.84 -15.64 17.00
C GLY A 244 24.32 -15.34 17.03
N LYS A 245 23.87 -14.54 17.98
CA LYS A 245 22.48 -14.09 18.08
C LYS A 245 22.06 -13.23 16.89
N TRP A 246 22.88 -12.23 16.56
CA TRP A 246 22.62 -11.37 15.40
C TRP A 246 22.51 -12.18 14.11
N LEU A 247 23.43 -13.12 13.88
CA LEU A 247 23.39 -13.99 12.69
C LEU A 247 22.12 -14.83 12.67
N ALA A 248 21.65 -15.35 13.80
CA ALA A 248 20.43 -16.14 13.86
C ALA A 248 19.20 -15.30 13.52
N VAL A 249 19.02 -14.13 14.16
CA VAL A 249 17.88 -13.23 13.87
C VAL A 249 17.95 -12.75 12.42
N ALA A 250 19.11 -12.30 11.94
CA ALA A 250 19.30 -11.86 10.56
C ALA A 250 19.00 -12.96 9.54
N THR A 251 19.31 -14.22 9.85
CA THR A 251 18.99 -15.34 8.98
C THR A 251 17.48 -15.59 8.90
N ILE A 252 16.78 -15.64 10.03
CA ILE A 252 15.34 -15.93 10.02
C ILE A 252 14.54 -14.78 9.43
N THR A 253 14.90 -13.53 9.77
CA THR A 253 14.29 -12.33 9.18
C THR A 253 14.59 -12.26 7.68
N GLY A 254 15.82 -12.55 7.27
CA GLY A 254 16.20 -12.60 5.85
C GLY A 254 15.41 -13.64 5.05
N ILE A 255 15.21 -14.84 5.60
CA ILE A 255 14.35 -15.86 4.99
C ILE A 255 12.90 -15.35 4.90
N GLY A 256 12.36 -14.75 5.96
CA GLY A 256 11.03 -14.17 5.98
C GLY A 256 10.83 -13.12 4.89
N VAL A 257 11.79 -12.23 4.71
CA VAL A 257 11.76 -11.17 3.69
C VAL A 257 11.85 -11.76 2.27
N LEU A 258 12.68 -12.78 2.06
CA LEU A 258 12.74 -13.49 0.76
C LEU A 258 11.43 -14.22 0.45
N LEU A 259 10.78 -14.82 1.45
CA LEU A 259 9.46 -15.41 1.30
C LEU A 259 8.38 -14.35 1.00
N GLN A 260 8.50 -13.16 1.57
CA GLN A 260 7.64 -12.03 1.25
C GLN A 260 7.79 -11.61 -0.23
N VAL A 261 9.03 -11.52 -0.73
CA VAL A 261 9.28 -11.26 -2.16
C VAL A 261 8.73 -12.39 -3.02
N ALA A 262 8.88 -13.65 -2.60
CA ALA A 262 8.30 -14.79 -3.33
C ALA A 262 6.76 -14.73 -3.35
N GLY A 263 6.11 -14.36 -2.24
CA GLY A 263 4.66 -14.13 -2.17
C GLY A 263 4.21 -13.01 -3.10
N LEU A 264 4.98 -11.93 -3.19
CA LEU A 264 4.74 -10.84 -4.13
C LEU A 264 4.79 -11.32 -5.59
N LEU A 265 5.85 -12.04 -5.96
CA LEU A 265 6.02 -12.59 -7.31
C LEU A 265 4.90 -13.58 -7.67
N PHE A 266 4.47 -14.39 -6.71
CA PHE A 266 3.32 -15.29 -6.89
C PHE A 266 2.02 -14.49 -7.14
N ALA A 267 1.75 -13.46 -6.35
CA ALA A 267 0.58 -12.62 -6.51
C ALA A 267 0.54 -11.92 -7.87
N ILE A 268 1.67 -11.32 -8.27
CA ILE A 268 1.81 -10.67 -9.59
C ILE A 268 1.62 -11.68 -10.72
N GLY A 269 2.24 -12.85 -10.62
CA GLY A 269 2.10 -13.92 -11.62
C GLY A 269 0.65 -14.39 -11.77
N TYR A 270 -0.08 -14.52 -10.66
CA TYR A 270 -1.49 -14.90 -10.68
C TYR A 270 -2.37 -13.82 -11.35
N LEU A 271 -2.18 -12.54 -10.98
CA LEU A 271 -2.93 -11.43 -11.56
C LEU A 271 -2.67 -11.28 -13.07
N ALA A 272 -1.44 -11.53 -13.52
CA ALA A 272 -1.09 -11.50 -14.93
C ALA A 272 -1.79 -12.60 -15.76
N THR A 273 -2.13 -13.74 -15.13
CA THR A 273 -2.88 -14.82 -15.82
C THR A 273 -4.39 -14.55 -15.87
N SER A 274 -4.90 -13.65 -15.05
CA SER A 274 -6.33 -13.31 -14.97
C SER A 274 -6.72 -12.08 -15.81
N ASP A 275 -5.80 -11.52 -16.59
CA ASP A 275 -5.96 -10.30 -17.41
C ASP A 275 -6.40 -9.05 -16.61
N ILE A 276 -6.35 -9.12 -15.27
CA ILE A 276 -6.74 -8.00 -14.38
C ILE A 276 -5.66 -6.93 -14.38
N ILE A 277 -4.39 -7.34 -14.33
CA ILE A 277 -3.23 -6.43 -14.32
C ILE A 277 -2.13 -7.05 -15.18
N SER A 278 -1.49 -6.26 -16.03
CA SER A 278 -0.31 -6.70 -16.76
C SER A 278 0.85 -6.96 -15.79
N ALA A 279 1.61 -8.03 -16.01
CA ALA A 279 2.79 -8.32 -15.20
C ALA A 279 3.83 -7.21 -15.35
N PRO A 280 4.41 -6.71 -14.25
CA PRO A 280 5.50 -5.73 -14.33
C PRO A 280 6.70 -6.33 -15.06
N SER A 281 7.33 -5.55 -15.91
CA SER A 281 8.50 -5.94 -16.70
C SER A 281 9.78 -5.85 -15.85
N VAL A 282 9.91 -6.70 -14.81
CA VAL A 282 11.11 -6.73 -13.95
C VAL A 282 12.11 -7.74 -14.47
N SER A 283 13.30 -7.29 -14.86
CA SER A 283 14.38 -8.16 -15.30
C SER A 283 14.93 -9.03 -14.15
N LEU A 284 15.51 -10.20 -14.49
CA LEU A 284 16.16 -11.06 -13.50
C LEU A 284 17.27 -10.33 -12.73
N THR A 285 17.97 -9.40 -13.38
CA THR A 285 19.01 -8.58 -12.77
C THR A 285 18.42 -7.62 -11.74
N ALA A 286 17.31 -6.94 -12.09
CA ALA A 286 16.60 -6.06 -11.15
C ALA A 286 16.06 -6.86 -9.94
N LEU A 287 15.51 -8.06 -10.17
CA LEU A 287 15.06 -8.94 -9.10
C LEU A 287 16.20 -9.39 -8.19
N ALA A 288 17.37 -9.71 -8.73
CA ALA A 288 18.54 -10.07 -7.92
C ALA A 288 19.01 -8.90 -7.04
N PHE A 289 19.06 -7.69 -7.59
CA PHE A 289 19.37 -6.49 -6.80
C PHE A 289 18.28 -6.17 -5.77
N LEU A 290 17.01 -6.40 -6.09
CA LEU A 290 15.90 -6.23 -5.15
C LEU A 290 16.06 -7.19 -3.96
N CYS A 291 16.30 -8.47 -4.19
CA CYS A 291 16.57 -9.43 -3.13
C CYS A 291 17.79 -9.03 -2.29
N LEU A 292 18.84 -8.53 -2.91
CA LEU A 292 20.04 -8.06 -2.21
C LEU A 292 19.73 -6.81 -1.35
N ALA A 293 18.96 -5.86 -1.88
CA ALA A 293 18.58 -4.65 -1.16
C ALA A 293 17.77 -4.95 0.10
N VAL A 294 16.76 -5.82 0.00
CA VAL A 294 15.94 -6.20 1.15
C VAL A 294 16.71 -7.03 2.17
N LEU A 295 17.65 -7.87 1.75
CA LEU A 295 18.53 -8.61 2.66
C LEU A 295 19.49 -7.68 3.44
N LEU A 296 20.12 -6.73 2.77
CA LEU A 296 20.96 -5.73 3.43
C LEU A 296 20.16 -4.87 4.40
N PHE A 297 18.96 -4.50 4.02
CA PHE A 297 18.04 -3.79 4.89
C PHE A 297 17.67 -4.61 6.14
N ALA A 298 17.31 -5.88 5.97
CA ALA A 298 17.02 -6.77 7.09
C ALA A 298 18.22 -6.92 8.05
N ILE A 299 19.43 -7.06 7.53
CA ILE A 299 20.67 -7.13 8.32
C ILE A 299 20.86 -5.84 9.15
N MET A 300 20.63 -4.67 8.55
CA MET A 300 20.73 -3.38 9.21
C MET A 300 19.67 -3.23 10.31
N VAL A 301 18.41 -3.55 9.99
CA VAL A 301 17.28 -3.45 10.92
C VAL A 301 17.49 -4.34 12.14
N VAL A 302 17.84 -5.61 11.94
CA VAL A 302 18.11 -6.56 13.03
C VAL A 302 19.22 -6.06 13.96
N ALA A 303 20.31 -5.51 13.40
CA ALA A 303 21.39 -4.96 14.23
C ALA A 303 20.91 -3.75 15.06
N PHE A 304 20.08 -2.90 14.48
CA PHE A 304 19.50 -1.74 15.17
C PHE A 304 18.53 -2.16 16.28
N GLU A 305 17.65 -3.11 16.01
CA GLU A 305 16.66 -3.60 16.99
C GLU A 305 17.32 -4.34 18.15
N LEU A 306 18.29 -5.20 17.88
CA LEU A 306 19.06 -5.85 18.94
C LEU A 306 19.76 -4.82 19.83
N ALA A 307 20.31 -3.75 19.24
CA ALA A 307 20.95 -2.68 20.00
C ALA A 307 19.97 -1.92 20.91
N LEU A 308 18.72 -1.72 20.45
CA LEU A 308 17.67 -1.10 21.25
C LEU A 308 17.14 -2.05 22.34
N ALA A 309 16.83 -3.30 21.96
CA ALA A 309 16.27 -4.30 22.86
C ALA A 309 17.26 -4.65 24.02
N MET A 310 18.56 -4.62 23.78
CA MET A 310 19.56 -4.85 24.83
C MET A 310 19.56 -3.80 25.94
N ARG A 311 18.98 -2.63 25.73
CA ARG A 311 18.85 -1.58 26.76
C ARG A 311 17.74 -1.84 27.75
N SER A 312 16.77 -2.68 27.37
CA SER A 312 15.56 -2.97 28.14
C SER A 312 15.82 -4.04 29.18
N HIS A 313 15.15 -3.92 30.33
CA HIS A 313 15.23 -4.88 31.44
C HIS A 313 14.16 -5.97 31.36
N SER A 314 13.08 -5.76 30.60
CA SER A 314 11.98 -6.72 30.43
C SER A 314 11.50 -6.76 28.99
N VAL A 315 10.80 -7.84 28.64
CA VAL A 315 10.11 -8.03 27.34
C VAL A 315 9.12 -6.89 27.07
N LYS A 316 8.37 -6.50 28.10
CA LYS A 316 7.38 -5.41 28.01
C LYS A 316 8.05 -4.06 27.70
N GLU A 317 9.15 -3.74 28.36
CA GLU A 317 9.92 -2.52 28.13
C GLU A 317 10.51 -2.50 26.72
N ALA A 318 11.11 -3.60 26.27
CA ALA A 318 11.64 -3.73 24.92
C ALA A 318 10.55 -3.53 23.87
N GLY A 319 9.37 -4.12 24.06
CA GLY A 319 8.23 -3.94 23.17
C GLY A 319 7.74 -2.49 23.12
N SER A 320 7.74 -1.77 24.25
CA SER A 320 7.34 -0.37 24.33
C SER A 320 8.31 0.59 23.60
N ILE A 321 9.58 0.19 23.43
CA ILE A 321 10.58 0.94 22.69
C ILE A 321 10.55 0.58 21.19
N LEU A 322 10.53 -0.71 20.88
CA LEU A 322 10.62 -1.19 19.50
C LEU A 322 9.31 -0.98 18.72
N GLY A 323 8.15 -1.07 19.38
CA GLY A 323 6.86 -0.82 18.72
C GLY A 323 6.80 0.56 18.05
N PRO A 324 6.98 1.66 18.78
CA PRO A 324 7.03 3.01 18.19
C PRO A 324 8.22 3.23 17.24
N ALA A 325 9.31 2.48 17.39
CA ALA A 325 10.50 2.62 16.53
C ALA A 325 10.20 2.26 15.06
N VAL A 326 9.11 1.56 14.77
CA VAL A 326 8.64 1.35 13.39
C VAL A 326 8.41 2.68 12.64
N LEU A 327 8.09 3.76 13.36
CA LEU A 327 7.92 5.08 12.77
C LEU A 327 9.20 5.62 12.11
N ILE A 328 10.38 5.18 12.58
CA ILE A 328 11.69 5.51 11.99
C ILE A 328 11.78 4.98 10.55
N ILE A 329 11.06 3.91 10.25
CA ILE A 329 10.98 3.33 8.91
C ILE A 329 9.79 3.91 8.14
N LEU A 330 8.64 4.04 8.81
CA LEU A 330 7.38 4.46 8.18
C LEU A 330 7.49 5.88 7.60
N PHE A 331 8.05 6.86 8.35
CA PHE A 331 8.16 8.23 7.85
C PHE A 331 9.03 8.36 6.60
N PRO A 332 10.27 7.82 6.56
CA PRO A 332 11.04 7.80 5.32
C PRO A 332 10.33 7.06 4.18
N ALA A 333 9.59 5.97 4.49
CA ALA A 333 8.88 5.21 3.48
C ALA A 333 7.74 6.01 2.84
N LEU A 334 6.96 6.74 3.63
CA LEU A 334 5.95 7.67 3.11
C LEU A 334 6.58 8.84 2.35
N PHE A 335 7.68 9.38 2.86
CA PHE A 335 8.40 10.48 2.23
C PHE A 335 8.94 10.11 0.85
N THR A 336 9.49 8.92 0.69
CA THR A 336 10.04 8.47 -0.60
C THR A 336 8.96 8.34 -1.69
N GLN A 337 7.68 8.23 -1.34
CA GLN A 337 6.60 8.13 -2.32
C GLN A 337 6.33 9.44 -3.07
N VAL A 338 6.65 10.57 -2.43
CA VAL A 338 6.48 11.92 -3.02
C VAL A 338 7.68 12.30 -3.89
N ILE A 339 8.80 11.57 -3.77
CA ILE A 339 10.01 11.86 -4.53
C ILE A 339 9.83 11.43 -5.99
N ASN A 340 10.06 12.36 -6.91
CA ASN A 340 10.16 12.03 -8.32
C ASN A 340 11.51 11.35 -8.61
N LEU A 341 11.46 10.16 -9.22
CA LEU A 341 12.67 9.41 -9.60
C LEU A 341 13.32 9.95 -10.87
N ASP A 342 12.61 10.76 -11.66
CA ASP A 342 13.17 11.37 -12.87
C ASP A 342 14.10 12.53 -12.47
N GLY A 343 15.39 12.35 -12.75
CA GLY A 343 16.42 13.34 -12.39
C GLY A 343 16.81 13.39 -10.91
N ILE A 344 16.49 12.33 -10.13
CA ILE A 344 16.86 12.25 -8.72
C ILE A 344 18.38 12.29 -8.55
N GLU A 345 18.87 13.10 -7.62
CA GLU A 345 20.27 13.19 -7.30
C GLU A 345 20.79 11.98 -6.55
N THR A 346 21.97 11.49 -6.89
CA THR A 346 22.59 10.27 -6.34
C THR A 346 22.78 10.31 -4.82
N PHE A 347 22.87 11.48 -4.19
CA PHE A 347 23.05 11.58 -2.73
C PHE A 347 21.86 11.01 -1.94
N TRP A 348 20.63 11.00 -2.50
CA TRP A 348 19.46 10.42 -1.86
C TRP A 348 19.64 8.93 -1.56
N PHE A 349 20.40 8.23 -2.41
CA PHE A 349 20.76 6.83 -2.23
C PHE A 349 21.87 6.61 -1.15
N ALA A 350 22.34 7.66 -0.52
CA ALA A 350 23.23 7.58 0.62
C ALA A 350 22.53 7.76 1.98
N ILE A 351 21.26 8.20 2.01
CA ILE A 351 20.51 8.45 3.24
C ILE A 351 19.97 7.12 3.82
N PRO A 352 20.20 6.81 5.12
CA PRO A 352 19.77 5.54 5.70
C PRO A 352 18.25 5.35 5.60
N VAL A 353 17.80 4.13 5.32
CA VAL A 353 16.42 3.73 5.04
C VAL A 353 15.93 4.23 3.67
N VAL A 354 16.06 5.54 3.40
CA VAL A 354 15.67 6.15 2.10
C VAL A 354 16.39 5.47 0.94
N ASN A 355 17.67 5.15 1.10
CA ASN A 355 18.50 4.50 0.08
C ASN A 355 17.90 3.17 -0.41
N VAL A 356 17.46 2.32 0.50
CA VAL A 356 16.85 1.02 0.14
C VAL A 356 15.47 1.22 -0.46
N LEU A 357 14.65 2.13 0.10
CA LEU A 357 13.31 2.40 -0.41
C LEU A 357 13.34 2.92 -1.86
N LEU A 358 14.24 3.87 -2.16
CA LEU A 358 14.42 4.38 -3.51
C LEU A 358 14.99 3.32 -4.45
N ALA A 359 15.94 2.50 -3.96
CA ALA A 359 16.46 1.37 -4.74
C ALA A 359 15.34 0.39 -5.12
N LEU A 360 14.45 0.03 -4.17
CA LEU A 360 13.33 -0.85 -4.44
C LEU A 360 12.36 -0.24 -5.47
N ARG A 361 12.12 1.09 -5.41
CA ARG A 361 11.29 1.79 -6.39
C ARG A 361 11.88 1.72 -7.80
N GLU A 362 13.17 2.05 -7.96
CA GLU A 362 13.85 1.97 -9.26
C GLU A 362 13.85 0.54 -9.83
N LEU A 363 14.14 -0.45 -8.98
CA LEU A 363 14.22 -1.85 -9.39
C LEU A 363 12.86 -2.43 -9.81
N LEU A 364 11.76 -2.03 -9.14
CA LEU A 364 10.40 -2.41 -9.54
C LEU A 364 9.97 -1.77 -10.87
N MET A 365 10.48 -0.58 -11.18
CA MET A 365 10.32 0.06 -12.48
C MET A 365 11.32 -0.45 -13.54
N ASN A 366 12.07 -1.51 -13.23
CA ASN A 366 13.14 -2.06 -14.07
C ASN A 366 14.23 -1.04 -14.45
N ARG A 367 14.41 0.01 -13.65
CA ARG A 367 15.46 1.00 -13.83
C ARG A 367 16.71 0.58 -13.06
N ILE A 368 17.82 0.32 -13.77
CA ILE A 368 19.11 -0.05 -13.15
C ILE A 368 20.11 1.04 -13.47
N VAL A 369 20.24 2.01 -12.55
CA VAL A 369 21.26 3.05 -12.62
C VAL A 369 22.45 2.62 -11.79
N TYR A 370 23.52 2.16 -12.42
CA TYR A 370 24.68 1.57 -11.74
C TYR A 370 25.35 2.49 -10.70
N THR A 371 25.32 3.82 -10.90
CA THR A 371 25.81 4.78 -9.91
C THR A 371 24.96 4.77 -8.65
N HIS A 372 23.63 4.71 -8.78
CA HIS A 372 22.71 4.57 -7.65
C HIS A 372 22.92 3.23 -6.94
N VAL A 373 23.05 2.14 -7.72
CA VAL A 373 23.36 0.79 -7.20
C VAL A 373 24.63 0.79 -6.36
N ALA A 374 25.70 1.37 -6.86
CA ALA A 374 26.96 1.45 -6.11
C ALA A 374 26.80 2.23 -4.80
N VAL A 375 26.12 3.37 -4.82
CA VAL A 375 25.94 4.23 -3.64
C VAL A 375 25.05 3.55 -2.60
N TRP A 376 23.88 2.99 -2.97
CA TRP A 376 23.02 2.33 -1.99
C TRP A 376 23.62 1.03 -1.44
N LEU A 377 24.39 0.27 -2.22
CA LEU A 377 25.11 -0.91 -1.73
C LEU A 377 26.17 -0.53 -0.69
N LEU A 378 26.99 0.48 -1.00
CA LEU A 378 28.02 0.94 -0.10
C LEU A 378 27.43 1.54 1.18
N SER A 379 26.43 2.40 1.07
CA SER A 379 25.78 3.05 2.22
C SER A 379 25.05 2.03 3.09
N SER A 380 24.26 1.09 2.51
CA SER A 380 23.57 0.05 3.27
C SER A 380 24.55 -0.87 4.01
N THR A 381 25.64 -1.25 3.36
CA THR A 381 26.72 -2.04 4.01
C THR A 381 27.34 -1.28 5.15
N LEU A 382 27.65 0.01 4.97
CA LEU A 382 28.22 0.86 6.00
C LEU A 382 27.28 1.01 7.20
N TYR A 383 25.98 1.22 6.95
CA TYR A 383 24.99 1.33 8.02
C TYR A 383 24.78 0.01 8.75
N ALA A 384 24.76 -1.12 8.05
CA ALA A 384 24.70 -2.43 8.67
C ALA A 384 25.92 -2.68 9.59
N LEU A 385 27.12 -2.34 9.15
CA LEU A 385 28.33 -2.43 9.95
C LEU A 385 28.31 -1.47 11.14
N ALA A 386 27.87 -0.23 10.96
CA ALA A 386 27.76 0.76 12.02
C ALA A 386 26.73 0.32 13.08
N ALA A 387 25.57 -0.20 12.67
CA ALA A 387 24.56 -0.73 13.57
C ALA A 387 25.08 -1.96 14.36
N ALA A 388 25.75 -2.89 13.67
CA ALA A 388 26.38 -4.05 14.30
C ALA A 388 27.47 -3.64 15.30
N TYR A 389 28.31 -2.66 14.95
CA TYR A 389 29.32 -2.11 15.86
C TYR A 389 28.67 -1.45 17.07
N TYR A 390 27.63 -0.68 16.88
CA TYR A 390 26.90 -0.04 17.97
C TYR A 390 26.26 -1.09 18.91
N ALA A 391 25.62 -2.12 18.38
CA ALA A 391 25.10 -3.24 19.14
C ALA A 391 26.21 -3.92 19.97
N ALA A 392 27.35 -4.17 19.33
CA ALA A 392 28.52 -4.76 19.98
C ALA A 392 29.07 -3.91 21.14
N ARG A 393 29.07 -2.59 20.97
CA ARG A 393 29.49 -1.67 22.01
C ARG A 393 28.53 -1.65 23.20
N GLN A 394 27.23 -1.72 22.95
CA GLN A 394 26.22 -1.82 24.01
C GLN A 394 26.40 -3.11 24.82
N PHE A 395 26.69 -4.24 24.18
CA PHE A 395 26.86 -5.53 24.82
C PHE A 395 28.13 -5.59 25.73
N LYS A 396 29.09 -4.69 25.52
CA LYS A 396 30.32 -4.58 26.37
C LYS A 396 30.09 -3.80 27.65
N ARG A 397 28.98 -3.03 27.78
CA ARG A 397 28.75 -2.21 29.00
C ARG A 397 28.48 -3.09 30.20
N GLU A 398 29.08 -2.77 31.32
CA GLU A 398 28.98 -3.53 32.56
C GLU A 398 27.62 -3.44 33.23
N ASP A 399 26.85 -2.36 32.95
CA ASP A 399 25.50 -2.14 33.49
C ASP A 399 24.50 -3.25 33.11
N ILE A 400 24.82 -4.04 32.08
CA ILE A 400 24.00 -5.21 31.66
C ILE A 400 24.15 -6.35 32.71
N VAL A 401 25.22 -6.38 33.46
CA VAL A 401 25.54 -7.45 34.43
C VAL A 401 25.21 -7.03 35.86
N THR A 402 25.28 -5.74 36.17
CA THR A 402 25.18 -5.23 37.56
C THR A 402 23.77 -4.84 37.99
N SER A 403 22.78 -4.89 37.14
CA SER A 403 21.39 -4.52 37.48
C SER A 403 20.62 -5.62 38.23
N LEU A 404 21.29 -6.63 38.78
CA LEU A 404 20.74 -7.77 39.51
C LEU A 404 21.18 -7.84 41.00
N SER A 405 21.72 -6.76 41.52
CA SER A 405 21.99 -6.62 42.99
C SER A 405 20.98 -5.66 43.60
#